data_c8a8a9a79748800b27b20c9c4501ecd6
#
_entry.id   c8a8a9a79748800b27b20c9c4501ecd6
#
_cell.length_a   1.000
_cell.length_b   1.000
_cell.length_c   1.000
_cell.angle_alpha   90.00
_cell.angle_beta   90.00
_cell.angle_gamma   90.00
#
_symmetry.space_group_name_H-M   'P 1'
#
loop_
_entity.id
_entity.type
_entity.pdbx_description
1 polymer ?
#
loop_
_entity_poly.entity_id
_entity_poly.type
_entity_poly.pdbx_seq_one_letter_code
_entity_poly.pdbx_strand_id
1 'polypeptide(L)'
;AIVFWQIRLPRILAALMIGAALSAAGAAYQGMFRNPLVSPDILGVSAGAGMGACVAMWLGLPIVIVQLLAFVGGMLAVALTCLIASMAKRHDPVLSLVLVGIAIGTLCGAVISLIKILADPYTQLPSITFWLLGGLSTITHDDLYSSIPVLLLGMLPLLLLRWRMNLLSLPDDEAKTM
;
A
#
# COMPACT_ATOMS: atom_id res chain seq x y z
N ALA A 1 12.14 -3.92 31.96
CA ALA A 1 10.88 -4.61 31.61
C ALA A 1 9.93 -3.68 30.85
N ILE A 2 9.72 -2.44 31.33
CA ILE A 2 8.83 -1.47 30.67
C ILE A 2 9.34 -1.12 29.27
N VAL A 3 10.64 -0.90 29.10
CA VAL A 3 11.26 -0.59 27.81
C VAL A 3 11.04 -1.71 26.81
N PHE A 4 11.19 -2.97 27.24
CA PHE A 4 10.95 -4.13 26.37
C PHE A 4 9.49 -4.22 25.94
N TRP A 5 8.56 -4.20 26.89
CA TRP A 5 7.14 -4.45 26.61
C TRP A 5 6.43 -3.29 25.89
N GLN A 6 6.78 -2.06 26.20
CA GLN A 6 6.08 -0.89 25.66
C GLN A 6 6.77 -0.20 24.50
N ILE A 7 8.06 -0.41 24.32
CA ILE A 7 8.84 0.26 23.28
C ILE A 7 9.39 -0.73 22.26
N ARG A 8 10.10 -1.76 22.70
CA ARG A 8 10.78 -2.68 21.79
C ARG A 8 9.84 -3.72 21.18
N LEU A 9 8.95 -4.32 21.99
CA LEU A 9 8.06 -5.37 21.51
C LEU A 9 7.10 -4.88 20.41
N PRO A 10 6.41 -3.72 20.55
CA PRO A 10 5.58 -3.20 19.46
C PRO A 10 6.36 -2.95 18.17
N ARG A 11 7.57 -2.44 18.25
CA ARG A 11 8.43 -2.22 17.08
C ARG A 11 8.78 -3.51 16.37
N ILE A 12 9.17 -4.53 17.12
CA ILE A 12 9.54 -5.84 16.58
C ILE A 12 8.33 -6.48 15.92
N LEU A 13 7.18 -6.50 16.58
CA LEU A 13 5.96 -7.06 16.03
C LEU A 13 5.51 -6.32 14.77
N ALA A 14 5.55 -4.99 14.79
CA ALA A 14 5.21 -4.18 13.62
C ALA A 14 6.17 -4.45 12.46
N ALA A 15 7.47 -4.53 12.72
CA ALA A 15 8.47 -4.85 11.70
C ALA A 15 8.22 -6.22 11.07
N LEU A 16 7.89 -7.23 11.89
CA LEU A 16 7.56 -8.56 11.39
C LEU A 16 6.29 -8.56 10.55
N MET A 17 5.25 -7.88 11.00
CA MET A 17 3.97 -7.80 10.30
C MET A 17 4.11 -7.06 8.96
N ILE A 18 4.78 -5.91 8.95
CA ILE A 18 5.00 -5.11 7.75
C ILE A 18 5.88 -5.86 6.76
N GLY A 19 6.97 -6.46 7.24
CA GLY A 19 7.87 -7.25 6.40
C GLY A 19 7.16 -8.45 5.77
N ALA A 20 6.33 -9.15 6.54
CA ALA A 20 5.54 -10.27 6.04
C ALA A 20 4.54 -9.80 4.98
N ALA A 21 3.83 -8.69 5.25
CA ALA A 21 2.85 -8.15 4.31
C ALA A 21 3.50 -7.67 3.01
N LEU A 22 4.59 -6.93 3.09
CA LEU A 22 5.31 -6.44 1.91
C LEU A 22 5.93 -7.59 1.12
N SER A 23 6.48 -8.60 1.79
CA SER A 23 7.04 -9.78 1.12
C SER A 23 5.97 -10.57 0.38
N ALA A 24 4.82 -10.78 1.01
CA ALA A 24 3.69 -11.47 0.39
C ALA A 24 3.16 -10.68 -0.81
N ALA A 25 2.99 -9.37 -0.67
CA ALA A 25 2.55 -8.50 -1.77
C ALA A 25 3.56 -8.51 -2.92
N GLY A 26 4.86 -8.38 -2.61
CA GLY A 26 5.92 -8.42 -3.61
C GLY A 26 5.95 -9.74 -4.37
N ALA A 27 5.87 -10.85 -3.65
CA ALA A 27 5.83 -12.18 -4.26
C ALA A 27 4.59 -12.34 -5.16
N ALA A 28 3.44 -11.84 -4.73
CA ALA A 28 2.21 -11.87 -5.51
C ALA A 28 2.35 -11.08 -6.82
N TYR A 29 2.88 -9.86 -6.76
CA TYR A 29 3.11 -9.04 -7.95
C TYR A 29 4.12 -9.68 -8.89
N GLN A 30 5.22 -10.20 -8.37
CA GLN A 30 6.24 -10.88 -9.18
C GLN A 30 5.66 -12.10 -9.89
N GLY A 31 4.81 -12.87 -9.21
CA GLY A 31 4.12 -14.00 -9.83
C GLY A 31 3.14 -13.58 -10.90
N MET A 32 2.31 -12.56 -10.63
CA MET A 32 1.31 -12.08 -11.58
C MET A 32 1.93 -11.47 -12.84
N PHE A 33 2.99 -10.66 -12.68
CA PHE A 33 3.68 -10.04 -13.82
C PHE A 33 4.77 -10.92 -14.42
N ARG A 34 5.08 -12.08 -13.82
CA ARG A 34 6.12 -13.00 -14.26
C ARG A 34 7.47 -12.29 -14.42
N ASN A 35 7.76 -11.36 -13.51
CA ASN A 35 8.97 -10.55 -13.52
C ASN A 35 9.52 -10.41 -12.10
N PRO A 36 10.74 -10.89 -11.80
CA PRO A 36 11.31 -10.82 -10.45
C PRO A 36 11.72 -9.40 -10.03
N LEU A 37 11.69 -8.43 -10.93
CA LEU A 37 12.09 -7.05 -10.66
C LEU A 37 10.92 -6.17 -10.22
N VAL A 38 9.68 -6.68 -10.24
CA VAL A 38 8.49 -5.93 -9.88
C VAL A 38 8.42 -5.71 -8.36
N SER A 39 8.13 -4.49 -7.94
CA SER A 39 7.95 -4.13 -6.52
C SER A 39 6.46 -4.09 -6.15
N PRO A 40 6.12 -4.14 -4.83
CA PRO A 40 4.72 -4.00 -4.39
C PRO A 40 4.06 -2.68 -4.79
N ASP A 41 4.82 -1.66 -5.14
CA ASP A 41 4.32 -0.32 -5.45
C ASP A 41 4.16 -0.05 -6.95
N ILE A 42 4.29 -1.04 -7.79
CA ILE A 42 4.29 -0.85 -9.24
C ILE A 42 3.00 -0.21 -9.79
N LEU A 43 1.88 -0.38 -9.09
CA LEU A 43 0.58 0.16 -9.48
C LEU A 43 0.21 1.47 -8.76
N GLY A 44 1.17 2.13 -8.12
CA GLY A 44 0.94 3.39 -7.43
C GLY A 44 0.25 3.27 -6.08
N VAL A 45 0.30 2.10 -5.44
CA VAL A 45 -0.39 1.82 -4.17
C VAL A 45 0.08 2.74 -3.06
N SER A 46 1.39 2.91 -2.91
CA SER A 46 1.96 3.73 -1.82
C SER A 46 1.58 5.19 -1.97
N ALA A 47 1.58 5.73 -3.19
CA ALA A 47 1.17 7.10 -3.44
C ALA A 47 -0.31 7.32 -3.14
N GLY A 48 -1.17 6.37 -3.54
CA GLY A 48 -2.59 6.41 -3.23
C GLY A 48 -2.87 6.30 -1.73
N ALA A 49 -2.17 5.41 -1.05
CA ALA A 49 -2.26 5.27 0.41
C ALA A 49 -1.78 6.55 1.11
N GLY A 50 -0.67 7.12 0.67
CA GLY A 50 -0.17 8.39 1.19
C GLY A 50 -1.16 9.53 1.01
N MET A 51 -1.78 9.62 -0.15
CA MET A 51 -2.83 10.61 -0.41
C MET A 51 -4.01 10.45 0.53
N GLY A 52 -4.52 9.23 0.71
CA GLY A 52 -5.63 8.94 1.62
C GLY A 52 -5.31 9.31 3.07
N ALA A 53 -4.12 8.95 3.53
CA ALA A 53 -3.65 9.29 4.87
C ALA A 53 -3.50 10.81 5.06
N CYS A 54 -2.96 11.51 4.06
CA CYS A 54 -2.79 12.96 4.12
C CYS A 54 -4.12 13.68 4.17
N VAL A 55 -5.12 13.25 3.41
CA VAL A 55 -6.48 13.80 3.48
C VAL A 55 -7.06 13.64 4.88
N ALA A 56 -6.93 12.45 5.46
CA ALA A 56 -7.44 12.18 6.80
C ALA A 56 -6.75 13.05 7.87
N MET A 57 -5.44 13.20 7.78
CA MET A 57 -4.69 14.05 8.71
C MET A 57 -5.01 15.53 8.54
N TRP A 58 -5.20 15.97 7.30
CA TRP A 58 -5.61 17.35 7.02
C TRP A 58 -6.99 17.67 7.61
N LEU A 59 -7.91 16.70 7.58
CA LEU A 59 -9.23 16.84 8.19
C LEU A 59 -9.22 16.64 9.71
N GLY A 60 -8.09 16.33 10.31
CA GLY A 60 -7.96 16.13 11.75
C GLY A 60 -8.60 14.85 12.27
N LEU A 61 -8.67 13.82 11.45
CA LEU A 61 -9.31 12.56 11.80
C LEU A 61 -8.39 11.67 12.67
N PRO A 62 -8.95 10.77 13.50
CA PRO A 62 -8.15 9.90 14.36
C PRO A 62 -7.33 8.89 13.55
N ILE A 63 -6.31 8.31 14.18
CA ILE A 63 -5.34 7.42 13.53
C ILE A 63 -6.01 6.20 12.85
N VAL A 64 -7.08 5.68 13.43
CA VAL A 64 -7.82 4.55 12.84
C VAL A 64 -8.39 4.93 11.47
N ILE A 65 -8.95 6.14 11.37
CA ILE A 65 -9.51 6.65 10.11
C ILE A 65 -8.39 6.98 9.12
N VAL A 66 -7.24 7.47 9.60
CA VAL A 66 -6.05 7.67 8.77
C VAL A 66 -5.63 6.35 8.10
N GLN A 67 -5.59 5.27 8.87
CA GLN A 67 -5.24 3.94 8.34
C GLN A 67 -6.29 3.42 7.36
N LEU A 68 -7.57 3.61 7.65
CA LEU A 68 -8.66 3.19 6.75
C LEU A 68 -8.62 3.97 5.44
N LEU A 69 -8.45 5.30 5.50
CA LEU A 69 -8.36 6.13 4.30
C LEU A 69 -7.08 5.86 3.51
N ALA A 70 -5.99 5.51 4.18
CA ALA A 70 -4.77 5.05 3.50
C ALA A 70 -5.05 3.76 2.72
N PHE A 71 -5.71 2.79 3.34
CA PHE A 71 -6.08 1.54 2.68
C PHE A 71 -7.01 1.80 1.48
N VAL A 72 -8.05 2.58 1.67
CA VAL A 72 -8.99 2.94 0.61
C VAL A 72 -8.28 3.69 -0.53
N GLY A 73 -7.41 4.63 -0.18
CA GLY A 73 -6.62 5.38 -1.17
C GLY A 73 -5.73 4.48 -2.01
N GLY A 74 -5.06 3.52 -1.37
CA GLY A 74 -4.25 2.52 -2.07
C GLY A 74 -5.10 1.65 -3.00
N MET A 75 -6.23 1.17 -2.52
CA MET A 75 -7.16 0.36 -3.32
C MET A 75 -7.73 1.15 -4.50
N LEU A 76 -8.10 2.41 -4.29
CA LEU A 76 -8.60 3.26 -5.38
C LEU A 76 -7.52 3.52 -6.43
N ALA A 77 -6.28 3.74 -6.01
CA ALA A 77 -5.16 3.93 -6.95
C ALA A 77 -4.98 2.70 -7.84
N VAL A 78 -4.99 1.50 -7.24
CA VAL A 78 -4.89 0.24 -7.99
C VAL A 78 -6.09 0.06 -8.92
N ALA A 79 -7.30 0.30 -8.43
CA ALA A 79 -8.51 0.16 -9.22
C ALA A 79 -8.51 1.10 -10.43
N LEU A 80 -8.12 2.38 -10.23
CA LEU A 80 -8.01 3.34 -11.32
C LEU A 80 -6.91 2.96 -12.31
N THR A 81 -5.78 2.49 -11.83
CA THR A 81 -4.68 2.02 -12.67
C THR A 81 -5.14 0.88 -13.56
N CYS A 82 -5.79 -0.13 -12.99
CA CYS A 82 -6.31 -1.26 -13.73
C CYS A 82 -7.41 -0.86 -14.72
N LEU A 83 -8.32 0.02 -14.31
CA LEU A 83 -9.41 0.50 -15.16
C LEU A 83 -8.88 1.26 -16.37
N ILE A 84 -8.00 2.23 -16.15
CA ILE A 84 -7.45 3.04 -17.23
C ILE A 84 -6.57 2.20 -18.16
N ALA A 85 -5.77 1.30 -17.61
CA ALA A 85 -4.93 0.41 -18.39
C ALA A 85 -5.77 -0.54 -19.27
N SER A 86 -6.91 -1.01 -18.77
CA SER A 86 -7.81 -1.87 -19.53
C SER A 86 -8.51 -1.13 -20.67
N MET A 87 -8.72 0.18 -20.51
CA MET A 87 -9.32 1.04 -21.55
C MET A 87 -8.31 1.42 -22.63
N ALA A 88 -7.03 1.42 -22.31
CA ALA A 88 -5.96 1.69 -23.28
C ALA A 88 -5.69 0.42 -24.09
N LYS A 89 -6.28 0.32 -25.29
CA LYS A 89 -6.14 -0.85 -26.18
C LYS A 89 -4.72 -0.94 -26.74
N ARG A 90 -3.76 -1.36 -25.90
CA ARG A 90 -2.37 -1.56 -26.30
C ARG A 90 -2.02 -3.05 -26.36
N HIS A 91 -0.99 -3.38 -27.15
CA HIS A 91 -0.55 -4.75 -27.34
C HIS A 91 0.14 -5.33 -26.09
N ASP A 92 0.70 -4.49 -25.20
CA ASP A 92 1.38 -4.93 -23.99
C ASP A 92 0.61 -4.45 -22.74
N PRO A 93 -0.19 -5.33 -22.11
CA PRO A 93 -0.96 -4.96 -20.93
C PRO A 93 -0.08 -4.65 -19.70
N VAL A 94 1.08 -5.29 -19.56
CA VAL A 94 1.99 -5.03 -18.43
C VAL A 94 2.59 -3.63 -18.54
N LEU A 95 3.03 -3.24 -19.72
CA LEU A 95 3.57 -1.89 -19.95
C LEU A 95 2.50 -0.83 -19.69
N SER A 96 1.26 -1.05 -20.13
CA SER A 96 0.15 -0.14 -19.86
C SER A 96 -0.11 0.02 -18.36
N LEU A 97 -0.10 -1.07 -17.59
CA LEU A 97 -0.26 -1.03 -16.14
C LEU A 97 0.84 -0.22 -15.46
N VAL A 98 2.09 -0.42 -15.86
CA VAL A 98 3.23 0.29 -15.28
C VAL A 98 3.15 1.78 -15.57
N LEU A 99 2.90 2.15 -16.82
CA LEU A 99 2.82 3.57 -17.22
C LEU A 99 1.66 4.29 -16.55
N VAL A 100 0.49 3.68 -16.50
CA VAL A 100 -0.68 4.24 -15.81
C VAL A 100 -0.43 4.32 -14.32
N GLY A 101 0.21 3.30 -13.72
CA GLY A 101 0.59 3.31 -12.31
C GLY A 101 1.50 4.48 -11.95
N ILE A 102 2.49 4.76 -12.80
CA ILE A 102 3.38 5.92 -12.64
C ILE A 102 2.59 7.23 -12.73
N ALA A 103 1.68 7.34 -13.71
CA ALA A 103 0.85 8.54 -13.88
C ALA A 103 -0.07 8.76 -12.67
N ILE A 104 -0.75 7.74 -12.19
CA ILE A 104 -1.61 7.80 -11.01
C ILE A 104 -0.79 8.15 -9.76
N GLY A 105 0.37 7.53 -9.60
CA GLY A 105 1.28 7.84 -8.49
C GLY A 105 1.73 9.30 -8.50
N THR A 106 2.07 9.83 -9.66
CA THR A 106 2.46 11.23 -9.81
C THR A 106 1.30 12.17 -9.49
N LEU A 107 0.09 11.83 -9.92
CA LEU A 107 -1.12 12.61 -9.61
C LEU A 107 -1.41 12.61 -8.12
N CYS A 108 -1.30 11.47 -7.46
CA CYS A 108 -1.44 11.37 -6.00
C CYS A 108 -0.38 12.21 -5.28
N GLY A 109 0.86 12.18 -5.77
CA GLY A 109 1.95 13.02 -5.25
C GLY A 109 1.66 14.51 -5.37
N ALA A 110 1.05 14.92 -6.47
CA ALA A 110 0.63 16.31 -6.66
C ALA A 110 -0.46 16.73 -5.65
N VAL A 111 -1.42 15.85 -5.38
CA VAL A 111 -2.46 16.08 -4.36
C VAL A 111 -1.83 16.17 -2.97
N ILE A 112 -0.87 15.29 -2.64
CA ILE A 112 -0.14 15.34 -1.37
C ILE A 112 0.58 16.68 -1.22
N SER A 113 1.26 17.15 -2.27
CA SER A 113 1.94 18.44 -2.26
C SER A 113 0.97 19.60 -2.04
N LEU A 114 -0.20 19.55 -2.66
CA LEU A 114 -1.25 20.55 -2.46
C LEU A 114 -1.74 20.56 -1.00
N ILE A 115 -1.97 19.38 -0.41
CA ILE A 115 -2.38 19.26 0.99
C ILE A 115 -1.32 19.83 1.92
N LYS A 116 -0.04 19.60 1.65
CA LYS A 116 1.05 20.18 2.44
C LYS A 116 1.05 21.71 2.42
N ILE A 117 0.69 22.32 1.30
CA ILE A 117 0.58 23.77 1.19
C ILE A 117 -0.63 24.30 1.97
N LEU A 118 -1.75 23.58 1.95
CA LEU A 118 -2.99 23.96 2.63
C LEU A 118 -3.00 23.64 4.12
N ALA A 119 -2.13 22.73 4.57
CA ALA A 119 -2.09 22.28 5.96
C ALA A 119 -1.54 23.38 6.88
N ASP A 120 -1.99 23.33 8.15
CA ASP A 120 -1.44 24.22 9.19
C ASP A 120 0.07 23.94 9.35
N PRO A 121 0.94 24.95 9.13
CA PRO A 121 2.39 24.73 9.19
C PRO A 121 2.91 24.38 10.58
N TYR A 122 2.15 24.64 11.62
CA TYR A 122 2.59 24.41 13.00
C TYR A 122 2.16 23.07 13.58
N THR A 123 1.04 22.51 13.14
CA THR A 123 0.46 21.29 13.70
C THR A 123 0.31 20.19 12.68
N GLN A 124 -0.34 20.45 11.54
CA GLN A 124 -0.67 19.42 10.53
C GLN A 124 0.51 19.08 9.64
N LEU A 125 1.24 20.07 9.16
CA LEU A 125 2.35 19.84 8.23
C LEU A 125 3.47 18.98 8.84
N PRO A 126 3.92 19.21 10.10
CA PRO A 126 4.88 18.31 10.73
C PRO A 126 4.36 16.88 10.86
N SER A 127 3.11 16.69 11.24
CA SER A 127 2.50 15.35 11.37
C SER A 127 2.46 14.62 10.04
N ILE A 128 2.03 15.30 8.98
CA ILE A 128 1.98 14.75 7.63
C ILE A 128 3.38 14.37 7.16
N THR A 129 4.35 15.25 7.38
CA THR A 129 5.74 15.02 6.97
C THR A 129 6.32 13.81 7.69
N PHE A 130 6.12 13.69 9.01
CA PHE A 130 6.57 12.53 9.78
C PHE A 130 5.92 11.24 9.31
N TRP A 131 4.62 11.28 9.03
CA TRP A 131 3.89 10.10 8.56
C TRP A 131 4.43 9.63 7.21
N LEU A 132 4.68 10.56 6.28
CA LEU A 132 5.20 10.23 4.94
C LEU A 132 6.65 9.73 4.97
N LEU A 133 7.47 10.22 5.89
CA LEU A 133 8.83 9.70 6.08
C LEU A 133 8.79 8.24 6.53
N GLY A 134 7.79 7.90 7.32
CA GLY A 134 7.67 6.56 7.89
C GLY A 134 8.66 6.34 9.03
N GLY A 135 8.48 5.24 9.71
CA GLY A 135 9.36 4.82 10.81
C GLY A 135 8.59 4.04 11.86
N LEU A 136 9.32 3.20 12.59
CA LEU A 136 8.76 2.35 13.62
C LEU A 136 9.10 2.85 15.03
N SER A 137 9.78 3.99 15.14
CA SER A 137 10.28 4.49 16.42
C SER A 137 9.19 4.97 17.38
N THR A 138 8.04 5.37 16.85
CA THR A 138 6.90 5.89 17.63
C THR A 138 5.73 4.93 17.74
N ILE A 139 5.90 3.68 17.31
CA ILE A 139 4.83 2.70 17.34
C ILE A 139 4.48 2.31 18.77
N THR A 140 3.17 2.32 19.06
CA THR A 140 2.59 1.87 20.33
C THR A 140 1.78 0.59 20.13
N HIS A 141 1.34 -0.03 21.23
CA HIS A 141 0.43 -1.17 21.16
C HIS A 141 -0.89 -0.83 20.47
N ASP A 142 -1.41 0.38 20.68
CA ASP A 142 -2.66 0.82 20.07
C ASP A 142 -2.52 0.94 18.53
N ASP A 143 -1.40 1.46 18.06
CA ASP A 143 -1.10 1.50 16.63
C ASP A 143 -1.03 0.09 16.03
N LEU A 144 -0.40 -0.83 16.76
CA LEU A 144 -0.28 -2.22 16.36
C LEU A 144 -1.66 -2.88 16.23
N TYR A 145 -2.50 -2.74 17.26
CA TYR A 145 -3.84 -3.32 17.28
C TYR A 145 -4.75 -2.73 16.21
N SER A 146 -4.65 -1.43 15.94
CA SER A 146 -5.47 -0.77 14.91
C SER A 146 -5.03 -1.16 13.50
N SER A 147 -3.79 -1.57 13.29
CA SER A 147 -3.28 -1.99 11.98
C SER A 147 -3.61 -3.46 11.64
N ILE A 148 -3.82 -4.31 12.65
CA ILE A 148 -4.09 -5.74 12.44
C ILE A 148 -5.29 -5.99 11.51
N PRO A 149 -6.49 -5.36 11.71
CA PRO A 149 -7.62 -5.60 10.80
C PRO A 149 -7.33 -5.25 9.35
N VAL A 150 -6.63 -4.15 9.10
CA VAL A 150 -6.28 -3.72 7.75
C VAL A 150 -5.32 -4.71 7.09
N LEU A 151 -4.30 -5.16 7.84
CA LEU A 151 -3.36 -6.17 7.34
C LEU A 151 -4.04 -7.50 7.05
N LEU A 152 -4.98 -7.93 7.89
CA LEU A 152 -5.74 -9.16 7.67
C LEU A 152 -6.63 -9.04 6.43
N LEU A 153 -7.26 -7.90 6.20
CA LEU A 153 -8.04 -7.66 5.00
C LEU A 153 -7.22 -7.80 3.71
N GLY A 154 -5.95 -7.40 3.76
CA GLY A 154 -5.04 -7.56 2.64
C GLY A 154 -4.45 -8.96 2.51
N MET A 155 -4.06 -9.58 3.64
CA MET A 155 -3.35 -10.86 3.65
C MET A 155 -4.26 -12.07 3.46
N LEU A 156 -5.48 -12.06 4.01
CA LEU A 156 -6.39 -13.19 3.90
C LEU A 156 -6.72 -13.58 2.46
N PRO A 157 -7.10 -12.64 1.57
CA PRO A 157 -7.32 -13.00 0.17
C PRO A 157 -6.08 -13.60 -0.50
N LEU A 158 -4.88 -13.12 -0.18
CA LEU A 158 -3.65 -13.69 -0.73
C LEU A 158 -3.44 -15.14 -0.29
N LEU A 159 -3.68 -15.44 0.98
CA LEU A 159 -3.55 -16.79 1.52
C LEU A 159 -4.61 -17.74 0.96
N LEU A 160 -5.86 -17.25 0.83
CA LEU A 160 -6.96 -18.05 0.31
C LEU A 160 -6.81 -18.33 -1.19
N LEU A 161 -6.25 -17.39 -1.94
CA LEU A 161 -6.09 -17.49 -3.39
C LEU A 161 -4.68 -17.95 -3.80
N ARG A 162 -3.86 -18.41 -2.85
CA ARG A 162 -2.46 -18.78 -3.11
C ARG A 162 -2.30 -19.76 -4.26
N TRP A 163 -3.22 -20.69 -4.40
CA TRP A 163 -3.17 -21.68 -5.47
C TRP A 163 -3.42 -21.04 -6.83
N ARG A 164 -4.43 -20.18 -6.93
CA ARG A 164 -4.72 -19.44 -8.17
C ARG A 164 -3.58 -18.52 -8.58
N MET A 165 -2.88 -17.94 -7.60
CA MET A 165 -1.71 -17.11 -7.87
C MET A 165 -0.55 -17.92 -8.42
N ASN A 166 -0.36 -19.15 -7.96
CA ASN A 166 0.62 -20.07 -8.54
C ASN A 166 0.29 -20.38 -10.00
N LEU A 167 -0.98 -20.54 -10.35
CA LEU A 167 -1.42 -20.72 -11.73
C LEU A 167 -1.12 -19.49 -12.59
N LEU A 168 -1.29 -18.28 -12.05
CA LEU A 168 -0.98 -17.05 -12.77
C LEU A 168 0.50 -16.88 -13.08
N SER A 169 1.39 -17.54 -12.33
CA SER A 169 2.83 -17.54 -12.61
C SER A 169 3.23 -18.44 -13.77
N LEU A 170 2.32 -19.33 -14.21
CA LEU A 170 2.55 -20.21 -15.36
C LEU A 170 2.15 -19.52 -16.68
N PRO A 171 2.72 -19.96 -17.84
CA PRO A 171 2.24 -19.52 -19.13
C PRO A 171 0.73 -19.79 -19.31
N ASP A 172 0.04 -18.94 -20.07
CA ASP A 172 -1.41 -19.05 -20.23
C ASP A 172 -1.87 -20.41 -20.73
N ASP A 173 -1.10 -21.03 -21.61
CA ASP A 173 -1.40 -22.35 -22.16
C ASP A 173 -1.33 -23.44 -21.09
N GLU A 174 -0.33 -23.37 -20.19
CA GLU A 174 -0.20 -24.33 -19.08
C GLU A 174 -1.27 -24.10 -18.02
N ALA A 175 -1.61 -22.86 -17.73
CA ALA A 175 -2.64 -22.53 -16.75
C ALA A 175 -4.03 -23.06 -17.14
N LYS A 176 -4.35 -23.10 -18.44
CA LYS A 176 -5.62 -23.60 -18.95
C LYS A 176 -5.76 -25.12 -18.85
N THR A 177 -4.67 -25.85 -18.72
CA THR A 177 -4.69 -27.31 -18.64
C THR A 177 -4.83 -27.82 -17.20
N MET A 178 -4.71 -26.97 -16.20
CA MET A 178 -4.85 -27.28 -14.78
C MET A 178 -6.17 -26.77 -14.22
#